data_4af71d1a87618220ba506bbdbf94e7f9
#
_entry.id   4af71d1a87618220ba506bbdbf94e7f9
#
_cell.length_a   1.000
_cell.length_b   1.000
_cell.length_c   1.000
_cell.angle_alpha   90.00
_cell.angle_beta   90.00
_cell.angle_gamma   90.00
#
_symmetry.space_group_name_H-M   'P 1'
#
loop_
_entity.id
_entity.type
_entity.pdbx_description
1 polymer ?
#
loop_
_entity_poly.entity_id
_entity_poly.type
_entity_poly.pdbx_seq_one_letter_code
_entity_poly.pdbx_strand_id
1 'polypeptide(L)'
;MEQSLQEDQSLIFRRLADALVEATPEWWSAAELELVAPPAGLGGGLAHTISSGEYPRDIVVPTDEIMEATRALELASLRHGDAWRRCVFRVAQEPSGHWCFVAEFERDT
;
A
#
# COMPACT_ATOMS: atom_id res chain seq x y z
N MET A 1 23.65 -5.35 12.12
CA MET A 1 22.47 -6.20 12.30
C MET A 1 21.51 -6.01 11.15
N GLU A 2 21.09 -7.10 10.56
CA GLU A 2 20.10 -7.04 9.48
C GLU A 2 18.72 -6.79 10.08
N GLN A 3 17.97 -5.86 9.47
CA GLN A 3 16.59 -5.68 9.83
C GLN A 3 15.75 -6.83 9.28
N SER A 4 14.75 -7.25 10.04
CA SER A 4 13.81 -8.25 9.58
C SER A 4 12.87 -7.66 8.53
N LEU A 5 12.25 -8.50 7.73
CA LEU A 5 11.22 -8.07 6.78
C LEU A 5 10.10 -7.33 7.50
N GLN A 6 9.67 -7.81 8.66
CA GLN A 6 8.60 -7.18 9.44
C GLN A 6 8.96 -5.76 9.87
N GLU A 7 10.21 -5.53 10.29
CA GLU A 7 10.67 -4.19 10.66
C GLU A 7 10.69 -3.26 9.47
N ASP A 8 11.22 -3.72 8.33
CA ASP A 8 11.23 -2.95 7.09
C ASP A 8 9.81 -2.61 6.65
N GLN A 9 8.90 -3.57 6.68
CA GLN A 9 7.51 -3.36 6.28
C GLN A 9 6.78 -2.40 7.21
N SER A 10 7.02 -2.46 8.53
CA SER A 10 6.37 -1.57 9.48
C SER A 10 6.67 -0.11 9.19
N LEU A 11 7.93 0.21 8.90
CA LEU A 11 8.33 1.57 8.57
C LEU A 11 7.73 2.03 7.25
N ILE A 12 7.74 1.15 6.25
CA ILE A 12 7.19 1.44 4.92
C ILE A 12 5.68 1.64 5.00
N PHE A 13 4.96 0.77 5.73
CA PHE A 13 3.51 0.87 5.86
C PHE A 13 3.08 2.14 6.59
N ARG A 14 3.83 2.56 7.60
CA ARG A 14 3.54 3.83 8.29
C ARG A 14 3.67 5.00 7.34
N ARG A 15 4.74 5.03 6.56
CA ARG A 15 4.96 6.04 5.53
C ARG A 15 3.87 6.00 4.45
N LEU A 16 3.49 4.80 4.02
CA LEU A 16 2.46 4.60 3.02
C LEU A 16 1.08 5.06 3.53
N ALA A 17 0.78 4.77 4.81
CA ALA A 17 -0.48 5.21 5.42
C ALA A 17 -0.58 6.74 5.41
N ASP A 18 0.48 7.42 5.82
CA ASP A 18 0.51 8.89 5.83
C ASP A 18 0.35 9.44 4.41
N ALA A 19 1.04 8.86 3.45
CA ALA A 19 0.97 9.31 2.05
C ALA A 19 -0.43 9.07 1.45
N LEU A 20 -1.05 7.96 1.79
CA LEU A 20 -2.39 7.61 1.29
C LEU A 20 -3.45 8.53 1.88
N VAL A 21 -3.41 8.78 3.19
CA VAL A 21 -4.35 9.70 3.86
C VAL A 21 -4.20 11.10 3.28
N GLU A 22 -2.99 11.56 3.06
CA GLU A 22 -2.73 12.90 2.51
C GLU A 22 -3.24 13.04 1.07
N ALA A 23 -3.17 11.95 0.29
CA ALA A 23 -3.57 11.95 -1.11
C ALA A 23 -5.08 11.85 -1.32
N THR A 24 -5.83 11.39 -0.32
CA THR A 24 -7.26 11.16 -0.45
C THR A 24 -8.06 12.37 0.05
N PRO A 25 -9.29 12.57 -0.47
CA PRO A 25 -10.14 13.69 -0.02
C PRO A 25 -10.41 13.66 1.47
N GLU A 26 -10.54 14.84 2.08
CA GLU A 26 -10.79 14.98 3.52
C GLU A 26 -12.07 14.30 3.99
N TRP A 27 -13.07 14.18 3.09
CA TRP A 27 -14.34 13.53 3.43
C TRP A 27 -14.29 12.00 3.41
N TRP A 28 -13.18 11.42 2.99
CA TRP A 28 -13.00 9.97 3.07
C TRP A 28 -12.57 9.58 4.49
N SER A 29 -13.29 8.65 5.10
CA SER A 29 -12.91 8.09 6.40
C SER A 29 -12.18 6.75 6.25
N ALA A 30 -12.10 6.22 5.05
CA ALA A 30 -11.40 4.97 4.74
C ALA A 30 -10.93 4.99 3.30
N ALA A 31 -9.80 4.35 3.04
CA ALA A 31 -9.26 4.21 1.69
C ALA A 31 -8.58 2.86 1.53
N GLU A 32 -8.61 2.33 0.32
CA GLU A 32 -7.98 1.08 -0.04
C GLU A 32 -7.00 1.32 -1.19
N LEU A 33 -5.79 0.84 -1.02
CA LEU A 33 -4.78 0.83 -2.08
C LEU A 33 -4.52 -0.62 -2.46
N GLU A 34 -4.80 -0.96 -3.71
CA GLU A 34 -4.50 -2.28 -4.26
C GLU A 34 -3.24 -2.20 -5.10
N LEU A 35 -2.30 -3.09 -4.82
CA LEU A 35 -1.06 -3.23 -5.57
C LEU A 35 -1.06 -4.61 -6.24
N VAL A 36 -0.89 -4.64 -7.54
CA VAL A 36 -0.82 -5.90 -8.29
C VAL A 36 0.52 -5.98 -9.00
N ALA A 37 1.24 -7.07 -8.73
CA ALA A 37 2.52 -7.33 -9.36
C ALA A 37 2.31 -7.76 -10.82
N PRO A 38 3.22 -7.39 -11.74
CA PRO A 38 3.12 -7.84 -13.13
C PRO A 38 3.31 -9.35 -13.22
N PRO A 39 2.75 -9.99 -14.26
CA PRO A 39 3.01 -11.41 -14.49
C PRO A 39 4.51 -11.69 -14.63
N ALA A 40 4.94 -12.86 -14.16
CA ALA A 40 6.33 -13.27 -14.22
C ALA A 40 6.86 -13.20 -15.66
N GLY A 41 8.02 -12.60 -15.83
CA GLY A 41 8.71 -12.50 -17.11
C GLY A 41 8.30 -11.33 -18.00
N LEU A 42 7.26 -10.56 -17.63
CA LEU A 42 6.81 -9.43 -18.45
C LEU A 42 7.44 -8.09 -18.03
N GLY A 43 8.05 -8.03 -16.86
CA GLY A 43 8.62 -6.78 -16.34
C GLY A 43 7.54 -5.74 -16.04
N GLY A 44 7.96 -4.54 -15.71
CA GLY A 44 7.06 -3.44 -15.33
C GLY A 44 6.92 -3.31 -13.83
N GLY A 45 6.32 -2.21 -13.39
CA GLY A 45 6.11 -1.92 -11.99
C GLY A 45 4.76 -2.42 -11.47
N LEU A 46 4.51 -2.16 -10.20
CA LEU A 46 3.25 -2.48 -9.57
C LEU A 46 2.11 -1.64 -10.16
N ALA A 47 0.97 -2.25 -10.37
CA ALA A 47 -0.25 -1.53 -10.73
C ALA A 47 -0.92 -1.03 -9.44
N HIS A 48 -1.31 0.24 -9.42
CA HIS A 48 -1.89 0.90 -8.24
C HIS A 48 -3.35 1.25 -8.50
N THR A 49 -4.24 0.92 -7.57
CA THR A 49 -5.63 1.34 -7.60
C THR A 49 -6.02 1.86 -6.22
N ILE A 50 -6.49 3.10 -6.15
CA ILE A 50 -6.95 3.73 -4.90
C ILE A 50 -8.45 3.90 -4.97
N SER A 51 -9.17 3.44 -3.95
CA SER A 51 -10.63 3.47 -3.93
C SER A 51 -11.17 3.66 -2.53
N SER A 52 -12.44 4.05 -2.45
CA SER A 52 -13.19 4.10 -1.21
C SER A 52 -14.55 3.44 -1.42
N GLY A 53 -14.92 2.55 -0.51
CA GLY A 53 -16.25 1.93 -0.53
C GLY A 53 -17.36 2.94 -0.28
N GLU A 54 -17.07 4.04 0.43
CA GLU A 54 -18.03 5.10 0.72
C GLU A 54 -18.26 6.02 -0.48
N TYR A 55 -17.23 6.22 -1.30
CA TYR A 55 -17.26 7.13 -2.45
C TYR A 55 -16.71 6.42 -3.69
N PRO A 56 -17.46 5.43 -4.22
CA PRO A 56 -16.93 4.58 -5.30
C PRO A 56 -16.71 5.30 -6.63
N ARG A 57 -17.24 6.51 -6.78
CA ARG A 57 -17.06 7.30 -8.00
C ARG A 57 -15.91 8.28 -7.94
N ASP A 58 -15.35 8.51 -6.74
CA ASP A 58 -14.21 9.39 -6.60
C ASP A 58 -12.97 8.72 -7.16
N ILE A 59 -12.14 9.50 -7.84
CA ILE A 59 -10.91 9.02 -8.46
C ILE A 59 -9.73 9.68 -7.75
N VAL A 60 -8.78 8.88 -7.30
CA VAL A 60 -7.54 9.36 -6.68
C VAL A 60 -6.37 8.77 -7.46
N VAL A 61 -5.47 9.64 -7.89
CA VAL A 61 -4.26 9.25 -8.61
C VAL A 61 -3.13 9.08 -7.59
N PRO A 62 -2.34 8.00 -7.69
CA PRO A 62 -1.20 7.83 -6.79
C PRO A 62 -0.22 9.01 -6.87
N THR A 63 0.19 9.51 -5.70
CA THR A 63 1.17 10.58 -5.62
C THR A 63 2.59 10.02 -5.70
N ASP A 64 3.58 10.90 -5.88
CA ASP A 64 4.99 10.50 -5.89
C ASP A 64 5.38 9.84 -4.57
N GLU A 65 4.86 10.35 -3.44
CA GLU A 65 5.12 9.77 -2.12
C GLU A 65 4.58 8.35 -2.00
N ILE A 66 3.38 8.09 -2.56
CA ILE A 66 2.82 6.75 -2.60
C ILE A 66 3.69 5.84 -3.48
N MET A 67 4.09 6.32 -4.66
CA MET A 67 4.92 5.53 -5.58
C MET A 67 6.28 5.20 -4.96
N GLU A 68 6.90 6.13 -4.26
CA GLU A 68 8.16 5.88 -3.56
C GLU A 68 8.01 4.85 -2.44
N ALA A 69 6.93 4.95 -1.66
CA ALA A 69 6.69 4.02 -0.57
C ALA A 69 6.42 2.59 -1.09
N THR A 70 5.65 2.46 -2.16
CA THR A 70 5.35 1.14 -2.74
C THR A 70 6.58 0.54 -3.42
N ARG A 71 7.44 1.37 -4.01
CA ARG A 71 8.72 0.89 -4.55
C ARG A 71 9.62 0.39 -3.42
N ALA A 72 9.65 1.09 -2.29
CA ALA A 72 10.41 0.62 -1.12
C ALA A 72 9.87 -0.72 -0.61
N LEU A 73 8.55 -0.91 -0.63
CA LEU A 73 7.91 -2.17 -0.26
C LEU A 73 8.35 -3.31 -1.20
N GLU A 74 8.33 -3.04 -2.51
CA GLU A 74 8.75 -4.00 -3.52
C GLU A 74 10.21 -4.42 -3.31
N LEU A 75 11.09 -3.43 -3.10
CA LEU A 75 12.52 -3.69 -2.88
C LEU A 75 12.77 -4.45 -1.58
N ALA A 76 12.05 -4.15 -0.51
CA ALA A 76 12.17 -4.88 0.76
C ALA A 76 11.74 -6.34 0.58
N SER A 77 10.66 -6.57 -0.17
CA SER A 77 10.19 -7.93 -0.46
C SER A 77 11.23 -8.72 -1.26
N LEU A 78 11.84 -8.10 -2.27
CA LEU A 78 12.90 -8.73 -3.05
C LEU A 78 14.12 -9.07 -2.18
N ARG A 79 14.52 -8.14 -1.30
CA ARG A 79 15.67 -8.32 -0.42
C ARG A 79 15.49 -9.49 0.53
N HIS A 80 14.26 -9.72 1.01
CA HIS A 80 13.95 -10.79 1.95
C HIS A 80 13.40 -12.06 1.27
N GLY A 81 13.35 -12.08 -0.06
CA GLY A 81 12.86 -13.25 -0.80
C GLY A 81 11.38 -13.51 -0.61
N ASP A 82 10.60 -12.50 -0.26
CA ASP A 82 9.15 -12.59 -0.02
C ASP A 82 8.41 -12.13 -1.28
N ALA A 83 8.11 -13.06 -2.17
CA ALA A 83 7.37 -12.75 -3.39
C ALA A 83 5.87 -12.80 -3.13
N TRP A 84 5.16 -11.76 -3.58
CA TRP A 84 3.71 -11.71 -3.51
C TRP A 84 3.15 -11.19 -4.83
N ARG A 85 1.91 -11.58 -5.11
CA ARG A 85 1.24 -11.22 -6.36
C ARG A 85 0.35 -9.99 -6.20
N ARG A 86 -0.24 -9.81 -5.03
CA ARG A 86 -1.19 -8.74 -4.76
C ARG A 86 -1.05 -8.31 -3.30
N CYS A 87 -1.15 -7.02 -3.07
CA CYS A 87 -1.21 -6.47 -1.72
C CYS A 87 -2.41 -5.52 -1.65
N VAL A 88 -3.24 -5.68 -0.65
CA VAL A 88 -4.32 -4.75 -0.37
C VAL A 88 -4.00 -4.04 0.93
N PHE A 89 -3.81 -2.74 0.85
CA PHE A 89 -3.48 -1.88 1.98
C PHE A 89 -4.67 -0.98 2.28
N ARG A 90 -5.21 -1.06 3.49
CA ARG A 90 -6.38 -0.30 3.89
C ARG A 90 -6.05 0.62 5.04
N VAL A 91 -6.55 1.85 4.97
CA VAL A 91 -6.52 2.79 6.09
C VAL A 91 -7.96 3.15 6.46
N ALA A 92 -8.19 3.33 7.75
CA ALA A 92 -9.51 3.73 8.25
C ALA A 92 -9.34 4.65 9.45
N GLN A 93 -10.19 5.67 9.52
CA GLN A 93 -10.17 6.61 10.63
C GLN A 93 -11.09 6.12 11.73
N GLU A 94 -10.56 6.03 12.94
CA GLU A 94 -11.34 5.68 14.13
C GLU A 94 -12.17 6.89 14.58
N PRO A 95 -13.21 6.69 15.43
CA PRO A 95 -13.98 7.80 15.97
C PRO A 95 -13.15 8.85 16.71
N SER A 96 -12.00 8.45 17.26
CA SER A 96 -11.05 9.35 17.94
C SER A 96 -10.31 10.28 16.97
N GLY A 97 -10.40 10.05 15.67
CA GLY A 97 -9.64 10.76 14.66
C GLY A 97 -8.34 10.08 14.26
N HIS A 98 -7.92 9.07 14.99
CA HIS A 98 -6.73 8.28 14.66
C HIS A 98 -6.96 7.44 13.41
N TRP A 99 -5.92 7.34 12.59
CA TRP A 99 -5.91 6.45 11.44
C TRP A 99 -5.20 5.16 11.78
N CYS A 100 -5.79 4.04 11.40
CA CYS A 100 -5.16 2.73 11.51
C CYS A 100 -5.07 2.09 10.13
N PHE A 101 -4.18 1.12 9.99
CA PHE A 101 -3.98 0.45 8.70
C PHE A 101 -3.88 -1.05 8.87
N VAL A 102 -4.21 -1.75 7.79
CA VAL A 102 -4.07 -3.21 7.66
C VAL A 102 -3.54 -3.51 6.26
N ALA A 103 -2.62 -4.43 6.16
CA ALA A 103 -2.09 -4.90 4.89
C ALA A 103 -2.32 -6.40 4.75
N GLU A 104 -2.83 -6.81 3.59
CA GLU A 104 -3.05 -8.21 3.26
C GLU A 104 -2.29 -8.55 1.98
N PHE A 105 -1.60 -9.67 1.97
CA PHE A 105 -0.83 -10.13 0.83
C PHE A 105 -1.40 -11.42 0.28
N GLU A 106 -1.48 -11.52 -1.05
CA GLU A 106 -1.73 -12.77 -1.74
C GLU A 106 -0.42 -13.24 -2.35
N ARG A 107 -0.03 -14.44 -2.01
CA ARG A 107 1.17 -15.07 -2.53
C ARG A 107 0.79 -16.25 -3.42
N ASP A 108 1.64 -16.51 -4.41
CA ASP A 108 1.50 -17.71 -5.22
C ASP A 108 1.90 -18.92 -4.37
N THR A 109 1.05 -19.91 -4.34
CA THR A 109 1.32 -21.17 -3.64
C THR A 109 1.75 -22.26 -4.59
#